data_87da2396c5dd015320860627a3ffaa09
#
_entry.id   87da2396c5dd015320860627a3ffaa09
#
_cell.length_a   1.000
_cell.length_b   1.000
_cell.length_c   1.000
_cell.angle_alpha   90.00
_cell.angle_beta   90.00
_cell.angle_gamma   90.00
#
_symmetry.space_group_name_H-M   'P 1'
#
loop_
_entity.id
_entity.type
_entity.pdbx_description
1 polymer ?
#
loop_
_entity_poly.entity_id
_entity_poly.type
_entity_poly.pdbx_seq_one_letter_code
_entity_poly.pdbx_strand_id
1 'polypeptide(L)'
;MNQSRGIRQRPSGTGLDLQFRLVLLLVMLPQLFLLTLSLGSGWSFPGLLPDRIDFGPWRDLAIFSGLSSAALNGLLLSAATGLVSTTCGLMLSRCIRRMTGKLRRLGQAAVLFPFAISPAVAAVCLFDLSARIGLAGTFTGVLLCQSIFGSAAATVILLEGWGETAERREQLVRMLGGGTLDVWRHAIWPQVRGLLGICFLQSALFAWLDYGVVLHIGGGRVPTLTLRLFTLIRESSVNHAALATLLLLSPAMLALTILSIGGLFVTRRKALAMEQQR
;
A
#
# COMPACT_ATOMS: atom_id res chain seq x y z
N MET A 1 14.26 5.51 -58.55
CA MET A 1 14.48 4.69 -57.34
C MET A 1 13.51 5.15 -56.28
N ASN A 2 12.50 4.33 -56.07
CA ASN A 2 11.26 4.65 -55.35
C ASN A 2 11.39 4.15 -53.90
N GLN A 3 11.55 5.06 -52.94
CA GLN A 3 11.53 4.68 -51.51
C GLN A 3 10.06 4.79 -51.02
N SER A 4 9.42 3.66 -50.94
CA SER A 4 8.13 3.49 -50.29
C SER A 4 8.28 3.74 -48.77
N ARG A 5 7.80 4.86 -48.29
CA ARG A 5 7.61 5.14 -46.86
C ARG A 5 6.54 4.20 -46.32
N GLY A 6 6.97 3.19 -45.56
CA GLY A 6 6.09 2.34 -44.78
C GLY A 6 5.36 3.18 -43.75
N ILE A 7 4.07 3.41 -43.98
CA ILE A 7 3.15 3.98 -43.01
C ILE A 7 3.01 2.96 -41.87
N ARG A 8 3.68 3.19 -40.73
CA ARG A 8 3.38 2.48 -39.50
C ARG A 8 1.93 2.80 -39.14
N GLN A 9 1.03 1.90 -39.44
CA GLN A 9 -0.34 1.92 -38.91
C GLN A 9 -0.26 1.94 -37.38
N ARG A 10 -0.66 3.05 -36.77
CA ARG A 10 -0.95 3.10 -35.33
C ARG A 10 -2.08 2.10 -35.07
N PRO A 11 -1.96 1.18 -34.09
CA PRO A 11 -3.05 0.30 -33.75
C PRO A 11 -4.27 1.16 -33.43
N SER A 12 -5.40 0.82 -34.04
CA SER A 12 -6.68 1.50 -33.88
C SER A 12 -7.04 1.55 -32.39
N GLY A 13 -7.20 2.73 -31.82
CA GLY A 13 -7.45 2.97 -30.39
C GLY A 13 -8.72 2.27 -29.86
N THR A 14 -9.64 1.85 -30.72
CA THR A 14 -10.90 1.22 -30.36
C THR A 14 -10.76 -0.15 -29.68
N GLY A 15 -9.77 -0.96 -30.05
CA GLY A 15 -9.55 -2.28 -29.43
C GLY A 15 -8.97 -2.18 -28.03
N LEU A 16 -8.02 -1.24 -27.82
CA LEU A 16 -7.44 -0.96 -26.50
C LEU A 16 -8.48 -0.37 -25.54
N ASP A 17 -9.35 0.50 -26.04
CA ASP A 17 -10.42 1.10 -25.24
C ASP A 17 -11.46 0.06 -24.79
N LEU A 18 -11.80 -0.91 -25.66
CA LEU A 18 -12.71 -1.99 -25.33
C LEU A 18 -12.12 -2.93 -24.28
N GLN A 19 -10.86 -3.33 -24.45
CA GLN A 19 -10.16 -4.17 -23.48
C GLN A 19 -10.06 -3.47 -22.11
N PHE A 20 -9.73 -2.19 -22.08
CA PHE A 20 -9.68 -1.42 -20.86
C PHE A 20 -11.04 -1.34 -20.16
N ARG A 21 -12.12 -1.10 -20.90
CA ARG A 21 -13.49 -1.08 -20.36
C ARG A 21 -13.91 -2.45 -19.82
N LEU A 22 -13.57 -3.54 -20.51
CA LEU A 22 -13.86 -4.90 -20.04
C LEU A 22 -13.11 -5.22 -18.73
N VAL A 23 -11.83 -4.89 -18.65
CA VAL A 23 -11.04 -5.06 -17.41
C VAL A 23 -11.62 -4.20 -16.28
N LEU A 24 -11.98 -2.95 -16.55
CA LEU A 24 -12.59 -2.07 -15.57
C LEU A 24 -13.91 -2.63 -15.05
N LEU A 25 -14.77 -3.12 -15.95
CA LEU A 25 -16.05 -3.73 -15.61
C LEU A 25 -15.84 -5.00 -14.77
N LEU A 26 -14.88 -5.85 -15.14
CA LEU A 26 -14.55 -7.07 -14.40
C LEU A 26 -14.05 -6.76 -12.98
N VAL A 27 -13.26 -5.70 -12.84
CA VAL A 27 -12.78 -5.25 -11.52
C VAL A 27 -13.87 -4.61 -10.69
N MET A 28 -14.82 -3.89 -11.31
CA MET A 28 -15.91 -3.20 -10.57
C MET A 28 -17.05 -4.16 -10.16
N LEU A 29 -17.23 -5.26 -10.87
CA LEU A 29 -18.35 -6.18 -10.65
C LEU A 29 -18.37 -6.77 -9.22
N PRO A 30 -17.26 -7.27 -8.64
CA PRO A 30 -17.27 -7.75 -7.25
C PRO A 30 -17.62 -6.67 -6.24
N GLN A 31 -17.18 -5.42 -6.45
CA GLN A 31 -17.47 -4.30 -5.55
C GLN A 31 -18.95 -3.91 -5.59
N LEU A 32 -19.55 -3.92 -6.79
CA LEU A 32 -20.99 -3.70 -6.95
C LEU A 32 -21.79 -4.81 -6.27
N PHE A 33 -21.35 -6.07 -6.40
CA PHE A 33 -21.98 -7.20 -5.73
C PHE A 33 -21.91 -7.07 -4.19
N LEU A 34 -20.75 -6.71 -3.65
CA LEU A 34 -20.59 -6.44 -2.22
C LEU A 34 -21.48 -5.28 -1.75
N LEU A 35 -21.64 -4.24 -2.59
CA LEU A 35 -22.54 -3.13 -2.28
C LEU A 35 -23.99 -3.61 -2.18
N THR A 36 -24.46 -4.44 -3.11
CA THR A 36 -25.82 -5.00 -3.04
C THR A 36 -26.01 -5.88 -1.81
N LEU A 37 -25.02 -6.71 -1.45
CA LEU A 37 -25.08 -7.52 -0.23
C LEU A 37 -25.06 -6.67 1.05
N SER A 38 -24.34 -5.56 1.07
CA SER A 38 -24.29 -4.67 2.24
C SER A 38 -25.60 -3.90 2.48
N LEU A 39 -26.38 -3.71 1.42
CA LEU A 39 -27.68 -3.01 1.45
C LEU A 39 -28.87 -3.96 1.54
N GLY A 40 -28.63 -5.26 1.55
CA GLY A 40 -29.68 -6.26 1.54
C GLY A 40 -29.82 -7.02 2.85
N SER A 41 -30.98 -7.62 3.09
CA SER A 41 -31.22 -8.58 4.17
C SER A 41 -31.86 -9.84 3.61
N GLY A 42 -31.68 -10.97 4.33
CA GLY A 42 -32.28 -12.25 3.95
C GLY A 42 -31.61 -12.99 2.81
N TRP A 43 -30.35 -12.61 2.47
CA TRP A 43 -29.62 -13.33 1.42
C TRP A 43 -29.30 -14.75 1.84
N SER A 44 -29.70 -15.71 0.99
CA SER A 44 -29.38 -17.12 1.15
C SER A 44 -28.88 -17.72 -0.18
N PHE A 45 -27.86 -18.57 -0.08
CA PHE A 45 -27.39 -19.33 -1.24
C PHE A 45 -28.51 -20.31 -1.70
N PRO A 46 -28.82 -20.45 -3.02
CA PRO A 46 -28.07 -19.96 -4.20
C PRO A 46 -28.54 -18.61 -4.79
N GLY A 47 -29.33 -17.82 -4.08
CA GLY A 47 -29.78 -16.50 -4.56
C GLY A 47 -28.61 -15.58 -4.91
N LEU A 48 -28.70 -14.84 -6.03
CA LEU A 48 -27.70 -13.85 -6.41
C LEU A 48 -27.95 -12.47 -5.77
N LEU A 49 -29.21 -12.17 -5.45
CA LEU A 49 -29.62 -10.87 -4.89
C LEU A 49 -30.28 -11.08 -3.53
N PRO A 50 -30.20 -10.08 -2.63
CA PRO A 50 -30.90 -10.10 -1.35
C PRO A 50 -32.41 -9.97 -1.57
N ASP A 51 -33.20 -10.59 -0.69
CA ASP A 51 -34.67 -10.60 -0.80
C ASP A 51 -35.30 -9.25 -0.45
N ARG A 52 -34.64 -8.46 0.41
CA ARG A 52 -35.12 -7.15 0.85
C ARG A 52 -33.96 -6.16 0.94
N ILE A 53 -34.25 -4.88 0.67
CA ILE A 53 -33.30 -3.78 0.92
C ILE A 53 -33.45 -3.36 2.38
N ASP A 54 -32.36 -3.41 3.11
CA ASP A 54 -32.28 -3.03 4.52
C ASP A 54 -31.00 -2.22 4.79
N PHE A 55 -31.17 -1.02 5.32
CA PHE A 55 -30.07 -0.15 5.73
C PHE A 55 -29.61 -0.40 7.17
N GLY A 56 -30.13 -1.45 7.83
CA GLY A 56 -29.75 -1.84 9.20
C GLY A 56 -28.26 -1.88 9.40
N PRO A 57 -27.46 -2.63 8.61
CA PRO A 57 -26.01 -2.74 8.76
C PRO A 57 -25.29 -1.38 8.71
N TRP A 58 -25.78 -0.43 7.89
CA TRP A 58 -25.21 0.92 7.78
C TRP A 58 -25.57 1.81 8.97
N ARG A 59 -26.76 1.65 9.56
CA ARG A 59 -27.15 2.32 10.79
C ARG A 59 -26.39 1.75 11.99
N ASP A 60 -26.23 0.45 12.03
CA ASP A 60 -25.50 -0.27 13.07
C ASP A 60 -24.00 0.08 13.06
N LEU A 61 -23.45 0.48 11.91
CA LEU A 61 -22.08 1.00 11.83
C LEU A 61 -21.82 2.15 12.80
N ALA A 62 -22.80 3.06 12.95
CA ALA A 62 -22.71 4.20 13.84
C ALA A 62 -22.95 3.81 15.32
N ILE A 63 -23.73 2.75 15.58
CA ILE A 63 -24.16 2.31 16.92
C ILE A 63 -23.27 1.16 17.42
N PHE A 64 -22.85 0.25 16.55
CA PHE A 64 -21.93 -0.83 16.86
C PHE A 64 -20.50 -0.29 17.03
N SER A 65 -20.19 0.11 18.23
CA SER A 65 -18.89 0.66 18.65
C SER A 65 -17.67 -0.20 18.27
N GLY A 66 -17.87 -1.49 17.94
CA GLY A 66 -16.80 -2.41 17.58
C GLY A 66 -16.24 -2.25 16.18
N LEU A 67 -17.03 -1.88 15.16
CA LEU A 67 -16.55 -1.78 13.77
C LEU A 67 -15.83 -0.46 13.52
N SER A 68 -16.35 0.63 14.04
CA SER A 68 -15.74 1.96 13.94
C SER A 68 -14.42 2.03 14.72
N SER A 69 -14.37 1.48 15.93
CA SER A 69 -13.14 1.41 16.72
C SER A 69 -12.08 0.51 16.06
N ALA A 70 -12.47 -0.62 15.49
CA ALA A 70 -11.58 -1.50 14.74
C ALA A 70 -11.03 -0.82 13.46
N ALA A 71 -11.86 -0.06 12.76
CA ALA A 71 -11.43 0.74 11.60
C ALA A 71 -10.42 1.83 12.02
N LEU A 72 -10.69 2.56 13.10
CA LEU A 72 -9.79 3.60 13.61
C LEU A 72 -8.45 3.01 14.06
N ASN A 73 -8.48 1.92 14.84
CA ASN A 73 -7.27 1.24 15.28
C ASN A 73 -6.46 0.70 14.09
N GLY A 74 -7.12 0.11 13.10
CA GLY A 74 -6.47 -0.33 11.85
C GLY A 74 -5.85 0.84 11.10
N LEU A 75 -6.53 1.98 11.00
CA LEU A 75 -6.02 3.18 10.34
C LEU A 75 -4.79 3.75 11.07
N LEU A 76 -4.84 3.84 12.39
CA LEU A 76 -3.73 4.30 13.20
C LEU A 76 -2.53 3.35 13.08
N LEU A 77 -2.77 2.04 13.13
CA LEU A 77 -1.73 1.02 12.97
C LEU A 77 -1.09 1.12 11.59
N SER A 78 -1.89 1.22 10.54
CA SER A 78 -1.40 1.31 9.16
C SER A 78 -0.61 2.59 8.91
N ALA A 79 -1.09 3.73 9.42
CA ALA A 79 -0.36 5.00 9.31
C ALA A 79 0.97 4.96 10.07
N ALA A 80 0.98 4.44 11.30
CA ALA A 80 2.19 4.27 12.10
C ALA A 80 3.20 3.33 11.43
N THR A 81 2.72 2.17 10.94
CA THR A 81 3.56 1.22 10.19
C THR A 81 4.11 1.85 8.92
N GLY A 82 3.28 2.60 8.17
CA GLY A 82 3.72 3.34 6.98
C GLY A 82 4.84 4.33 7.27
N LEU A 83 4.72 5.11 8.35
CA LEU A 83 5.75 6.07 8.77
C LEU A 83 7.04 5.38 9.19
N VAL A 84 6.97 4.38 10.07
CA VAL A 84 8.14 3.63 10.56
C VAL A 84 8.83 2.93 9.39
N SER A 85 8.08 2.22 8.55
CA SER A 85 8.61 1.49 7.40
C SER A 85 9.30 2.41 6.39
N THR A 86 8.70 3.56 6.09
CA THR A 86 9.27 4.52 5.14
C THR A 86 10.56 5.14 5.67
N THR A 87 10.59 5.51 6.95
CA THR A 87 11.80 6.07 7.58
C THR A 87 12.92 5.05 7.69
N CYS A 88 12.62 3.82 8.12
CA CYS A 88 13.58 2.73 8.16
C CYS A 88 14.09 2.37 6.75
N GLY A 89 13.18 2.29 5.77
CA GLY A 89 13.54 2.02 4.38
C GLY A 89 14.45 3.09 3.78
N LEU A 90 14.21 4.36 4.10
CA LEU A 90 15.09 5.45 3.69
C LEU A 90 16.48 5.34 4.30
N MET A 91 16.57 5.01 5.58
CA MET A 91 17.87 4.81 6.26
C MET A 91 18.61 3.61 5.70
N LEU A 92 17.92 2.46 5.53
CA LEU A 92 18.50 1.23 4.99
C LEU A 92 18.98 1.42 3.54
N SER A 93 18.18 2.05 2.69
CA SER A 93 18.56 2.31 1.29
C SER A 93 19.82 3.18 1.20
N ARG A 94 19.95 4.20 2.05
CA ARG A 94 21.16 5.04 2.12
C ARG A 94 22.36 4.27 2.63
N CYS A 95 22.17 3.42 3.64
CA CYS A 95 23.23 2.59 4.20
C CYS A 95 23.76 1.62 3.14
N ILE A 96 22.89 0.87 2.46
CA ILE A 96 23.27 -0.10 1.43
C ILE A 96 23.98 0.57 0.25
N ARG A 97 23.59 1.77 -0.14
CA ARG A 97 24.26 2.53 -1.23
C ARG A 97 25.69 2.93 -0.90
N ARG A 98 26.00 3.17 0.37
CA ARG A 98 27.36 3.48 0.81
C ARG A 98 28.25 2.24 0.91
N MET A 99 27.65 1.04 0.90
CA MET A 99 28.37 -0.22 0.90
C MET A 99 28.91 -0.51 -0.49
N THR A 100 30.04 -1.23 -0.57
CA THR A 100 30.68 -1.63 -1.81
C THR A 100 30.89 -3.14 -1.87
N GLY A 101 31.04 -3.69 -3.08
CA GLY A 101 31.42 -5.07 -3.32
C GLY A 101 30.45 -6.09 -2.70
N LYS A 102 31.01 -7.06 -1.96
CA LYS A 102 30.25 -8.17 -1.35
C LYS A 102 29.25 -7.68 -0.29
N LEU A 103 29.62 -6.65 0.47
CA LEU A 103 28.77 -6.13 1.55
C LEU A 103 27.46 -5.52 1.01
N ARG A 104 27.53 -4.83 -0.12
CA ARG A 104 26.34 -4.30 -0.80
C ARG A 104 25.39 -5.42 -1.24
N ARG A 105 25.93 -6.51 -1.83
CA ARG A 105 25.14 -7.68 -2.25
C ARG A 105 24.46 -8.35 -1.05
N LEU A 106 25.18 -8.52 0.05
CA LEU A 106 24.63 -9.08 1.29
C LEU A 106 23.52 -8.18 1.86
N GLY A 107 23.71 -6.86 1.88
CA GLY A 107 22.69 -5.92 2.33
C GLY A 107 21.43 -5.99 1.46
N GLN A 108 21.56 -6.07 0.15
CA GLN A 108 20.43 -6.25 -0.77
C GLN A 108 19.72 -7.59 -0.55
N ALA A 109 20.47 -8.69 -0.37
CA ALA A 109 19.89 -10.00 -0.08
C ALA A 109 19.16 -10.02 1.26
N ALA A 110 19.71 -9.39 2.30
CA ALA A 110 19.06 -9.27 3.62
C ALA A 110 17.73 -8.53 3.55
N VAL A 111 17.65 -7.46 2.74
CA VAL A 111 16.39 -6.71 2.53
C VAL A 111 15.36 -7.56 1.75
N LEU A 112 15.78 -8.43 0.86
CA LEU A 112 14.88 -9.29 0.11
C LEU A 112 14.42 -10.51 0.92
N PHE A 113 15.14 -10.87 1.99
CA PHE A 113 14.84 -12.06 2.80
C PHE A 113 13.40 -12.11 3.35
N PRO A 114 12.80 -11.02 3.87
CA PRO A 114 11.41 -11.04 4.34
C PRO A 114 10.41 -11.47 3.27
N PHE A 115 10.67 -11.21 1.99
CA PHE A 115 9.77 -11.60 0.90
C PHE A 115 9.83 -13.10 0.56
N ALA A 116 10.84 -13.82 1.05
CA ALA A 116 10.92 -15.27 0.90
C ALA A 116 9.95 -16.02 1.82
N ILE A 117 9.39 -15.34 2.83
CA ILE A 117 8.52 -15.92 3.85
C ILE A 117 7.20 -15.15 3.85
N SER A 118 6.06 -15.88 3.93
CA SER A 118 4.76 -15.22 4.11
C SER A 118 4.72 -14.44 5.44
N PRO A 119 4.14 -13.22 5.48
CA PRO A 119 4.00 -12.43 6.71
C PRO A 119 3.34 -13.19 7.86
N ALA A 120 2.33 -14.02 7.56
CA ALA A 120 1.66 -14.85 8.57
C ALA A 120 2.61 -15.90 9.17
N VAL A 121 3.41 -16.57 8.34
CA VAL A 121 4.41 -17.55 8.80
C VAL A 121 5.48 -16.87 9.63
N ALA A 122 5.99 -15.75 9.17
CA ALA A 122 6.95 -14.95 9.94
C ALA A 122 6.38 -14.50 11.30
N ALA A 123 5.11 -14.12 11.36
CA ALA A 123 4.44 -13.77 12.62
C ALA A 123 4.37 -14.94 13.59
N VAL A 124 4.08 -16.15 13.11
CA VAL A 124 4.12 -17.37 13.94
C VAL A 124 5.53 -17.62 14.48
N CYS A 125 6.55 -17.53 13.62
CA CYS A 125 7.94 -17.72 14.05
C CYS A 125 8.42 -16.64 15.04
N LEU A 126 7.94 -15.41 14.90
CA LEU A 126 8.30 -14.29 15.78
C LEU A 126 7.45 -14.22 17.04
N PHE A 127 6.40 -15.04 17.14
CA PHE A 127 5.47 -14.99 18.29
C PHE A 127 6.17 -15.30 19.61
N ASP A 128 6.97 -16.37 19.68
CA ASP A 128 7.69 -16.74 20.89
C ASP A 128 8.66 -15.64 21.34
N LEU A 129 9.40 -15.05 20.39
CA LEU A 129 10.27 -13.91 20.68
C LEU A 129 9.47 -12.71 21.18
N SER A 130 8.36 -12.38 20.50
CA SER A 130 7.49 -11.27 20.91
C SER A 130 6.87 -11.49 22.29
N ALA A 131 6.52 -12.72 22.62
CA ALA A 131 5.99 -13.08 23.93
C ALA A 131 7.03 -12.91 25.03
N ARG A 132 8.27 -13.37 24.79
CA ARG A 132 9.39 -13.26 25.77
C ARG A 132 9.73 -11.80 26.09
N ILE A 133 9.63 -10.90 25.13
CA ILE A 133 9.93 -9.46 25.33
C ILE A 133 8.69 -8.65 25.68
N GLY A 134 7.53 -9.31 25.93
CA GLY A 134 6.29 -8.65 26.36
C GLY A 134 5.58 -7.84 25.25
N LEU A 135 5.88 -8.09 23.98
CA LEU A 135 5.27 -7.41 22.84
C LEU A 135 4.08 -8.16 22.22
N ALA A 136 3.89 -9.45 22.56
CA ALA A 136 2.73 -10.20 22.10
C ALA A 136 1.43 -9.61 22.69
N GLY A 137 0.40 -9.50 21.86
CA GLY A 137 -0.88 -8.90 22.21
C GLY A 137 -0.87 -7.38 22.34
N THR A 138 0.20 -6.71 21.87
CA THR A 138 0.32 -5.24 21.92
C THR A 138 0.29 -4.61 20.53
N PHE A 139 -0.19 -3.37 20.47
CA PHE A 139 -0.14 -2.54 19.24
C PHE A 139 1.29 -2.40 18.72
N THR A 140 2.26 -2.16 19.62
CA THR A 140 3.68 -2.00 19.26
C THR A 140 4.27 -3.28 18.68
N GLY A 141 3.91 -4.44 19.19
CA GLY A 141 4.38 -5.73 18.67
C GLY A 141 3.91 -5.97 17.23
N VAL A 142 2.63 -5.72 16.96
CA VAL A 142 2.07 -5.81 15.61
C VAL A 142 2.75 -4.80 14.67
N LEU A 143 2.89 -3.54 15.10
CA LEU A 143 3.55 -2.48 14.35
C LEU A 143 4.97 -2.86 13.95
N LEU A 144 5.78 -3.33 14.90
CA LEU A 144 7.17 -3.71 14.63
C LEU A 144 7.27 -4.88 13.65
N CYS A 145 6.44 -5.92 13.83
CA CYS A 145 6.43 -7.06 12.93
C CYS A 145 6.03 -6.67 11.51
N GLN A 146 4.97 -5.87 11.33
CA GLN A 146 4.56 -5.35 10.01
C GLN A 146 5.63 -4.44 9.40
N SER A 147 6.33 -3.65 10.24
CA SER A 147 7.38 -2.74 9.77
C SER A 147 8.58 -3.46 9.18
N ILE A 148 8.84 -4.73 9.51
CA ILE A 148 9.89 -5.53 8.87
C ILE A 148 9.63 -5.65 7.37
N PHE A 149 8.41 -6.03 6.99
CA PHE A 149 8.01 -6.18 5.59
C PHE A 149 7.90 -4.83 4.88
N GLY A 150 7.27 -3.87 5.54
CA GLY A 150 7.11 -2.52 5.00
C GLY A 150 8.46 -1.82 4.75
N SER A 151 9.42 -1.94 5.66
CA SER A 151 10.75 -1.36 5.50
C SER A 151 11.57 -2.04 4.41
N ALA A 152 11.43 -3.35 4.25
CA ALA A 152 12.03 -4.08 3.13
C ALA A 152 11.49 -3.57 1.78
N ALA A 153 10.16 -3.45 1.63
CA ALA A 153 9.54 -2.93 0.43
C ALA A 153 9.96 -1.48 0.13
N ALA A 154 9.90 -0.62 1.13
CA ALA A 154 10.33 0.78 1.00
C ALA A 154 11.81 0.89 0.60
N THR A 155 12.69 0.03 1.15
CA THR A 155 14.11 0.00 0.80
C THR A 155 14.32 -0.35 -0.66
N VAL A 156 13.63 -1.37 -1.19
CA VAL A 156 13.71 -1.77 -2.62
C VAL A 156 13.29 -0.62 -3.52
N ILE A 157 12.13 -0.02 -3.28
CA ILE A 157 11.62 1.10 -4.07
C ILE A 157 12.61 2.27 -4.06
N LEU A 158 13.15 2.58 -2.89
CA LEU A 158 14.09 3.68 -2.75
C LEU A 158 15.45 3.36 -3.41
N LEU A 159 15.95 2.15 -3.35
CA LEU A 159 17.19 1.76 -4.02
C LEU A 159 17.10 1.92 -5.55
N GLU A 160 15.97 1.57 -6.13
CA GLU A 160 15.72 1.73 -7.57
C GLU A 160 15.48 3.20 -7.97
N GLY A 161 14.77 3.93 -7.12
CA GLY A 161 14.39 5.32 -7.38
C GLY A 161 15.51 6.36 -7.18
N TRP A 162 16.58 6.00 -6.46
CA TRP A 162 17.77 6.85 -6.33
C TRP A 162 18.68 6.66 -7.55
N GLY A 163 18.46 7.37 -8.63
CA GLY A 163 19.35 7.35 -9.78
C GLY A 163 20.74 7.96 -9.47
N GLU A 164 21.70 7.77 -10.37
CA GLU A 164 23.05 8.39 -10.29
C GLU A 164 23.00 9.92 -10.12
N THR A 165 21.95 10.54 -10.59
CA THR A 165 21.68 11.99 -10.46
C THR A 165 21.61 12.44 -9.00
N ALA A 166 21.19 11.58 -8.07
CA ALA A 166 21.12 11.92 -6.64
C ALA A 166 22.52 12.10 -6.04
N GLU A 167 23.43 11.19 -6.36
CA GLU A 167 24.82 11.25 -5.87
C GLU A 167 25.56 12.46 -6.42
N ARG A 168 25.40 12.75 -7.71
CA ARG A 168 26.01 13.91 -8.33
C ARG A 168 25.52 15.22 -7.70
N ARG A 169 24.24 15.34 -7.39
CA ARG A 169 23.69 16.53 -6.70
C ARG A 169 24.19 16.63 -5.26
N GLU A 170 24.30 15.53 -4.52
CA GLU A 170 24.85 15.53 -3.18
C GLU A 170 26.32 16.01 -3.20
N GLN A 171 27.13 15.50 -4.12
CA GLN A 171 28.51 15.94 -4.31
C GLN A 171 28.60 17.42 -4.66
N LEU A 172 27.74 17.90 -5.54
CA LEU A 172 27.72 19.30 -5.98
C LEU A 172 27.41 20.25 -4.84
N VAL A 173 26.40 19.93 -4.00
CA VAL A 173 26.10 20.75 -2.81
C VAL A 173 27.25 20.76 -1.83
N ARG A 174 27.94 19.61 -1.63
CA ARG A 174 29.14 19.54 -0.77
C ARG A 174 30.31 20.33 -1.33
N MET A 175 30.54 20.30 -2.64
CA MET A 175 31.60 21.12 -3.29
C MET A 175 31.35 22.61 -3.16
N LEU A 176 30.08 23.03 -3.09
CA LEU A 176 29.69 24.43 -2.85
C LEU A 176 29.75 24.82 -1.36
N GLY A 177 30.32 23.97 -0.49
CA GLY A 177 30.46 24.24 0.94
C GLY A 177 29.20 23.97 1.77
N GLY A 178 28.17 23.35 1.17
CA GLY A 178 26.92 23.03 1.86
C GLY A 178 27.09 21.95 2.94
N GLY A 179 26.49 22.20 4.11
CA GLY A 179 26.46 21.28 5.23
C GLY A 179 25.51 20.09 5.00
N THR A 180 25.42 19.20 5.99
CA THR A 180 24.56 18.01 5.92
C THR A 180 23.08 18.37 5.75
N LEU A 181 22.63 19.46 6.34
CA LEU A 181 21.26 19.97 6.24
C LEU A 181 20.95 20.49 4.83
N ASP A 182 21.93 21.18 4.22
CA ASP A 182 21.80 21.72 2.85
C ASP A 182 21.71 20.57 1.83
N VAL A 183 22.52 19.53 2.02
CA VAL A 183 22.45 18.30 1.20
C VAL A 183 21.06 17.67 1.32
N TRP A 184 20.51 17.57 2.55
CA TRP A 184 19.17 17.05 2.76
C TRP A 184 18.10 17.89 2.05
N ARG A 185 18.12 19.20 2.25
CA ARG A 185 17.10 20.13 1.77
C ARG A 185 17.12 20.31 0.25
N HIS A 186 18.32 20.43 -0.35
CA HIS A 186 18.48 20.81 -1.73
C HIS A 186 18.78 19.64 -2.68
N ALA A 187 19.46 18.59 -2.20
CA ALA A 187 19.80 17.43 -3.02
C ALA A 187 18.84 16.26 -2.83
N ILE A 188 18.56 15.85 -1.58
CA ILE A 188 17.86 14.60 -1.28
C ILE A 188 16.35 14.79 -1.30
N TRP A 189 15.82 15.68 -0.46
CA TRP A 189 14.38 15.87 -0.28
C TRP A 189 13.59 16.07 -1.57
N PRO A 190 13.98 16.93 -2.50
CA PRO A 190 13.23 17.12 -3.74
C PRO A 190 13.11 15.87 -4.60
N GLN A 191 14.10 14.98 -4.53
CA GLN A 191 14.12 13.75 -5.31
C GLN A 191 13.29 12.63 -4.69
N VAL A 192 13.41 12.48 -3.35
CA VAL A 192 12.80 11.33 -2.66
C VAL A 192 11.38 11.57 -2.18
N ARG A 193 10.92 12.82 -2.06
CA ARG A 193 9.59 13.15 -1.51
C ARG A 193 8.45 12.40 -2.18
N GLY A 194 8.48 12.27 -3.52
CA GLY A 194 7.48 11.51 -4.27
C GLY A 194 7.56 10.01 -3.99
N LEU A 195 8.77 9.47 -3.94
CA LEU A 195 9.02 8.07 -3.62
C LEU A 195 8.66 7.74 -2.17
N LEU A 196 8.94 8.65 -1.23
CA LEU A 196 8.53 8.49 0.18
C LEU A 196 7.00 8.41 0.31
N GLY A 197 6.27 9.21 -0.46
CA GLY A 197 4.81 9.12 -0.51
C GLY A 197 4.32 7.75 -1.01
N ILE A 198 4.95 7.20 -2.05
CA ILE A 198 4.65 5.85 -2.56
C ILE A 198 5.00 4.78 -1.52
N CYS A 199 6.18 4.85 -0.90
CA CYS A 199 6.62 3.91 0.14
C CYS A 199 5.67 3.93 1.34
N PHE A 200 5.28 5.13 1.80
CA PHE A 200 4.34 5.30 2.89
C PHE A 200 2.99 4.66 2.56
N LEU A 201 2.44 4.99 1.40
CA LEU A 201 1.14 4.50 0.97
C LEU A 201 1.14 2.97 0.82
N GLN A 202 2.16 2.41 0.18
CA GLN A 202 2.30 0.96 0.01
C GLN A 202 2.42 0.24 1.35
N SER A 203 3.28 0.74 2.26
CA SER A 203 3.47 0.12 3.57
C SER A 203 2.23 0.27 4.45
N ALA A 204 1.54 1.41 4.37
CA ALA A 204 0.28 1.62 5.08
C ALA A 204 -0.84 0.71 4.56
N LEU A 205 -0.98 0.57 3.23
CA LEU A 205 -1.96 -0.34 2.63
C LEU A 205 -1.66 -1.81 2.97
N PHE A 206 -0.38 -2.20 2.95
CA PHE A 206 0.04 -3.53 3.39
C PHE A 206 -0.41 -3.81 4.83
N ALA A 207 -0.13 -2.89 5.75
CA ALA A 207 -0.51 -3.03 7.16
C ALA A 207 -2.04 -2.98 7.37
N TRP A 208 -2.76 -2.16 6.58
CA TRP A 208 -4.22 -2.06 6.62
C TRP A 208 -4.91 -3.35 6.24
N LEU A 209 -4.40 -4.04 5.21
CA LEU A 209 -4.98 -5.28 4.69
C LEU A 209 -4.46 -6.54 5.41
N ASP A 210 -3.43 -6.41 6.26
CA ASP A 210 -2.81 -7.55 6.90
C ASP A 210 -3.70 -8.15 7.99
N TYR A 211 -3.97 -9.43 7.84
CA TYR A 211 -4.69 -10.26 8.81
C TYR A 211 -3.73 -11.14 9.62
N GLY A 212 -2.69 -11.66 8.96
CA GLY A 212 -1.85 -12.72 9.52
C GLY A 212 -1.04 -12.25 10.71
N VAL A 213 -0.34 -11.13 10.59
CA VAL A 213 0.45 -10.57 11.70
C VAL A 213 -0.46 -10.10 12.83
N VAL A 214 -1.58 -9.43 12.48
CA VAL A 214 -2.54 -8.95 13.49
C VAL A 214 -3.14 -10.11 14.29
N LEU A 215 -3.48 -11.22 13.63
CA LEU A 215 -4.03 -12.39 14.31
C LEU A 215 -3.02 -13.04 15.25
N HIS A 216 -1.81 -13.31 14.74
CA HIS A 216 -0.82 -14.10 15.50
C HIS A 216 -0.12 -13.26 16.57
N ILE A 217 0.41 -12.10 16.23
CA ILE A 217 1.11 -11.24 17.19
C ILE A 217 0.13 -10.47 18.08
N GLY A 218 -0.97 -9.96 17.49
CA GLY A 218 -2.01 -9.21 18.22
C GLY A 218 -2.87 -10.08 19.13
N GLY A 219 -2.99 -11.40 18.84
CA GLY A 219 -3.70 -12.35 19.67
C GLY A 219 -5.16 -11.95 19.99
N GLY A 220 -5.84 -11.24 19.10
CA GLY A 220 -7.19 -10.71 19.29
C GLY A 220 -7.30 -9.46 20.20
N ARG A 221 -6.20 -9.02 20.83
CA ARG A 221 -6.17 -7.82 21.69
C ARG A 221 -6.03 -6.52 20.91
N VAL A 222 -5.59 -6.59 19.66
CA VAL A 222 -5.47 -5.44 18.76
C VAL A 222 -6.57 -5.54 17.70
N PRO A 223 -7.77 -4.97 17.96
CA PRO A 223 -8.89 -5.06 17.05
C PRO A 223 -8.61 -4.19 15.82
N THR A 224 -8.51 -4.83 14.65
CA THR A 224 -8.44 -4.16 13.34
C THR A 224 -9.68 -4.52 12.52
N LEU A 225 -9.97 -3.71 11.50
CA LEU A 225 -11.11 -3.95 10.61
C LEU A 225 -10.98 -5.29 9.90
N THR A 226 -9.77 -5.69 9.50
CA THR A 226 -9.47 -6.98 8.87
C THR A 226 -9.80 -8.15 9.80
N LEU A 227 -9.37 -8.06 11.07
CA LEU A 227 -9.68 -9.10 12.07
C LEU A 227 -11.19 -9.19 12.32
N ARG A 228 -11.88 -8.04 12.43
CA ARG A 228 -13.32 -8.00 12.64
C ARG A 228 -14.09 -8.56 11.45
N LEU A 229 -13.66 -8.28 10.22
CA LEU A 229 -14.22 -8.85 9.00
C LEU A 229 -14.22 -10.39 9.06
N PHE A 230 -13.09 -11.02 9.38
CA PHE A 230 -13.01 -12.48 9.47
C PHE A 230 -13.89 -13.05 10.60
N THR A 231 -14.06 -12.31 11.68
CA THR A 231 -15.00 -12.68 12.75
C THR A 231 -16.44 -12.68 12.23
N LEU A 232 -16.87 -11.62 11.53
CA LEU A 232 -18.21 -11.51 10.94
C LEU A 232 -18.50 -12.62 9.92
N ILE A 233 -17.49 -13.00 9.12
CA ILE A 233 -17.61 -14.12 8.19
C ILE A 233 -17.85 -15.43 8.96
N ARG A 234 -17.14 -15.68 10.05
CA ARG A 234 -17.32 -16.87 10.89
C ARG A 234 -18.68 -16.89 11.60
N GLU A 235 -19.20 -15.75 11.95
CA GLU A 235 -20.54 -15.57 12.55
C GLU A 235 -21.67 -15.66 11.49
N SER A 236 -21.34 -15.96 10.22
CA SER A 236 -22.28 -16.04 9.10
C SER A 236 -23.08 -14.75 8.87
N SER A 237 -22.55 -13.61 9.32
CA SER A 237 -23.19 -12.30 9.18
C SER A 237 -22.77 -11.65 7.84
N VAL A 238 -23.35 -12.15 6.74
CA VAL A 238 -22.94 -11.79 5.36
C VAL A 238 -23.05 -10.30 5.11
N ASN A 239 -24.12 -9.65 5.56
CA ASN A 239 -24.40 -8.24 5.30
C ASN A 239 -23.38 -7.32 6.00
N HIS A 240 -23.09 -7.59 7.27
CA HIS A 240 -22.06 -6.87 8.02
C HIS A 240 -20.64 -7.16 7.51
N ALA A 241 -20.37 -8.40 7.06
CA ALA A 241 -19.11 -8.74 6.44
C ALA A 241 -18.91 -8.02 5.10
N ALA A 242 -19.98 -7.92 4.27
CA ALA A 242 -19.94 -7.16 3.02
C ALA A 242 -19.66 -5.67 3.27
N LEU A 243 -20.32 -5.08 4.28
CA LEU A 243 -20.08 -3.70 4.70
C LEU A 243 -18.63 -3.51 5.20
N ALA A 244 -18.13 -4.39 6.05
CA ALA A 244 -16.75 -4.34 6.55
C ALA A 244 -15.74 -4.45 5.39
N THR A 245 -16.02 -5.27 4.38
CA THR A 245 -15.18 -5.41 3.18
C THR A 245 -15.16 -4.13 2.36
N LEU A 246 -16.30 -3.47 2.16
CA LEU A 246 -16.36 -2.17 1.47
C LEU A 246 -15.56 -1.10 2.20
N LEU A 247 -15.66 -1.05 3.52
CA LEU A 247 -14.85 -0.14 4.34
C LEU A 247 -13.35 -0.47 4.24
N LEU A 248 -13.01 -1.76 4.18
CA LEU A 248 -11.62 -2.20 4.04
C LEU A 248 -11.03 -1.80 2.68
N LEU A 249 -11.83 -1.81 1.62
CA LEU A 249 -11.42 -1.41 0.28
C LEU A 249 -11.31 0.11 0.11
N SER A 250 -12.02 0.89 0.93
CA SER A 250 -12.11 2.36 0.76
C SER A 250 -10.76 3.09 0.76
N PRO A 251 -9.75 2.81 1.62
CA PRO A 251 -8.46 3.49 1.57
C PRO A 251 -7.65 3.12 0.33
N ALA A 252 -7.76 1.87 -0.15
CA ALA A 252 -7.08 1.44 -1.37
C ALA A 252 -7.66 2.15 -2.61
N MET A 253 -8.98 2.31 -2.67
CA MET A 253 -9.65 3.04 -3.74
C MET A 253 -9.31 4.53 -3.71
N LEU A 254 -9.27 5.15 -2.52
CA LEU A 254 -8.81 6.53 -2.33
C LEU A 254 -7.35 6.69 -2.77
N ALA A 255 -6.49 5.77 -2.41
CA ALA A 255 -5.09 5.78 -2.80
C ALA A 255 -4.91 5.73 -4.32
N LEU A 256 -5.63 4.83 -4.99
CA LEU A 256 -5.61 4.71 -6.46
C LEU A 256 -6.14 5.99 -7.13
N THR A 257 -7.21 6.60 -6.63
CA THR A 257 -7.73 7.85 -7.17
C THR A 257 -6.76 9.01 -7.01
N ILE A 258 -6.11 9.15 -5.86
CA ILE A 258 -5.10 10.18 -5.61
C ILE A 258 -3.90 10.00 -6.55
N LEU A 259 -3.40 8.77 -6.70
CA LEU A 259 -2.28 8.47 -7.59
C LEU A 259 -2.61 8.71 -9.06
N SER A 260 -3.83 8.35 -9.51
CA SER A 260 -4.27 8.56 -10.89
C SER A 260 -4.40 10.05 -11.22
N ILE A 261 -4.99 10.83 -10.32
CA ILE A 261 -5.10 12.28 -10.47
C ILE A 261 -3.71 12.92 -10.47
N GLY A 262 -2.83 12.53 -9.55
CA GLY A 262 -1.45 13.01 -9.49
C GLY A 262 -0.66 12.71 -10.76
N GLY A 263 -0.81 11.51 -11.32
CA GLY A 263 -0.20 11.08 -12.58
C GLY A 263 -0.67 11.93 -13.77
N LEU A 264 -1.96 12.23 -13.84
CA LEU A 264 -2.53 13.09 -14.90
C LEU A 264 -2.00 14.52 -14.84
N PHE A 265 -1.82 15.09 -13.64
CA PHE A 265 -1.24 16.42 -13.47
C PHE A 265 0.24 16.48 -13.91
N VAL A 266 1.03 15.46 -13.61
CA VAL A 266 2.44 15.38 -13.99
C VAL A 266 2.58 15.25 -15.50
N THR A 267 1.76 14.42 -16.16
CA THR A 267 1.77 14.27 -17.64
C THR A 267 1.32 15.54 -18.35
N ARG A 268 0.29 16.22 -17.86
CA ARG A 268 -0.14 17.52 -18.40
C ARG A 268 0.94 18.59 -18.29
N ARG A 269 1.63 18.71 -17.14
CA ARG A 269 2.74 19.66 -16.97
C ARG A 269 3.90 19.39 -17.93
N LYS A 270 4.24 18.11 -18.16
CA LYS A 270 5.28 17.76 -19.14
C LYS A 270 4.86 18.08 -20.57
N ALA A 271 3.61 17.87 -20.93
CA ALA A 271 3.08 18.22 -22.24
C ALA A 271 3.13 19.73 -22.50
N LEU A 272 2.68 20.55 -21.54
CA LEU A 272 2.73 22.01 -21.63
C LEU A 272 4.16 22.56 -21.68
N ALA A 273 5.10 21.97 -20.95
CA ALA A 273 6.51 22.36 -20.99
C ALA A 273 7.17 22.05 -22.35
N MET A 274 6.76 20.98 -23.03
CA MET A 274 7.23 20.66 -24.39
C MET A 274 6.61 21.54 -25.46
N GLU A 275 5.39 22.04 -25.27
CA GLU A 275 4.76 23.01 -26.17
C GLU A 275 5.41 24.41 -26.10
N GLN A 276 5.87 24.81 -24.90
CA GLN A 276 6.57 26.10 -24.72
C GLN A 276 8.00 26.12 -25.26
N GLN A 277 8.57 24.96 -25.60
CA GLN A 277 9.92 24.83 -26.20
C GLN A 277 9.89 24.70 -27.72
N ARG A 278 8.70 24.74 -28.34
CA ARG A 278 8.50 24.79 -29.79
C ARG A 278 8.16 26.20 -30.24
#